data_620c080add1b706e657692e41de4ced0
#
_entry.id   620c080add1b706e657692e41de4ced0
#
_cell.length_a   1.000
_cell.length_b   1.000
_cell.length_c   1.000
_cell.angle_alpha   90.00
_cell.angle_beta   90.00
_cell.angle_gamma   90.00
#
_symmetry.space_group_name_H-M   'P 1'
#
loop_
_entity.id
_entity.type
_entity.pdbx_description
1 polymer ?
#
loop_
_entity_poly.entity_id
_entity_poly.type
_entity_poly.pdbx_seq_one_letter_code
_entity_poly.pdbx_strand_id
1 'polypeptide(L)'
;IVVSHGKQTTVRLPSRKHKTLNNMCRATIGAVAGSGRGEKPIGKAGKNFHRNRSRARIWPKVRGVAMNAVDHPHGSGRKQTIGIPSSVSRHTPPGRKVGHIAPKRTGAKR
;
A
#
# COMPACT_ATOMS: atom_id res chain seq x y z
N ILE A 1 -17.23 4.53 -15.51
CA ILE A 1 -18.69 4.51 -15.82
C ILE A 1 -19.30 5.67 -15.05
N VAL A 2 -20.06 6.48 -15.75
CA VAL A 2 -20.77 7.64 -15.21
C VAL A 2 -22.25 7.44 -15.47
N VAL A 3 -23.08 7.58 -14.46
CA VAL A 3 -24.53 7.55 -14.60
C VAL A 3 -25.09 8.82 -13.95
N SER A 4 -25.85 9.60 -14.72
CA SER A 4 -26.45 10.83 -14.24
C SER A 4 -27.92 10.63 -13.93
N HIS A 5 -28.36 11.10 -12.76
CA HIS A 5 -29.75 11.09 -12.33
C HIS A 5 -30.10 12.48 -11.77
N GLY A 6 -30.94 13.24 -12.49
CA GLY A 6 -31.38 14.56 -12.06
C GLY A 6 -30.20 15.52 -11.77
N LYS A 7 -30.09 16.00 -10.56
CA LYS A 7 -29.04 16.94 -10.13
C LYS A 7 -27.74 16.28 -9.67
N GLN A 8 -27.66 14.96 -9.71
CA GLN A 8 -26.52 14.19 -9.21
C GLN A 8 -25.99 13.23 -10.26
N THR A 9 -24.67 13.01 -10.24
CA THR A 9 -23.98 12.08 -11.10
C THR A 9 -23.24 11.05 -10.24
N THR A 10 -23.47 9.78 -10.51
CA THR A 10 -22.74 8.69 -9.84
C THR A 10 -21.57 8.26 -10.71
N VAL A 11 -20.36 8.35 -10.16
CA VAL A 11 -19.11 8.00 -10.83
C VAL A 11 -18.51 6.75 -10.18
N ARG A 12 -18.14 5.79 -11.01
CA ARG A 12 -17.35 4.63 -10.57
C ARG A 12 -15.87 4.98 -10.59
N LEU A 13 -15.25 4.99 -9.43
CA LEU A 13 -13.82 5.24 -9.26
C LEU A 13 -12.97 4.02 -9.68
N PRO A 14 -11.65 4.19 -9.93
CA PRO A 14 -10.71 3.08 -10.19
C PRO A 14 -10.69 2.02 -9.07
N SER A 15 -10.98 2.41 -7.83
CA SER A 15 -11.13 1.51 -6.68
C SER A 15 -12.39 0.64 -6.73
N ARG A 16 -13.19 0.72 -7.81
CA ARG A 16 -14.50 0.09 -8.00
C ARG A 16 -15.61 0.59 -7.08
N LYS A 17 -15.33 1.58 -6.22
CA LYS A 17 -16.36 2.22 -5.41
C LYS A 17 -17.14 3.25 -6.22
N HIS A 18 -18.40 3.39 -5.91
CA HIS A 18 -19.25 4.43 -6.48
C HIS A 18 -19.25 5.67 -5.58
N LYS A 19 -19.23 6.84 -6.20
CA LYS A 19 -19.33 8.12 -5.51
C LYS A 19 -20.33 9.00 -6.25
N THR A 20 -21.30 9.54 -5.52
CA THR A 20 -22.29 10.48 -6.04
C THR A 20 -21.77 11.90 -5.87
N LEU A 21 -21.80 12.66 -6.94
CA LEU A 21 -21.32 14.03 -7.04
C LEU A 21 -22.45 14.93 -7.57
N ASN A 22 -22.38 16.22 -7.26
CA ASN A 22 -23.27 17.21 -7.86
C ASN A 22 -22.87 17.42 -9.32
N ASN A 23 -23.86 17.57 -10.22
CA ASN A 23 -23.64 17.80 -11.64
C ASN A 23 -22.90 19.12 -11.95
N MET A 24 -22.97 20.10 -11.02
CA MET A 24 -22.27 21.38 -11.14
C MET A 24 -20.75 21.27 -10.85
N CYS A 25 -20.26 20.10 -10.40
CA CYS A 25 -18.83 19.89 -10.19
C CYS A 25 -18.07 19.91 -11.51
N ARG A 26 -16.95 20.61 -11.53
CA ARG A 26 -16.02 20.57 -12.68
C ARG A 26 -15.22 19.28 -12.65
N ALA A 27 -14.94 18.72 -13.82
CA ALA A 27 -14.14 17.51 -13.97
C ALA A 27 -13.17 17.64 -15.13
N THR A 28 -12.02 17.00 -15.00
CA THR A 28 -11.06 16.85 -16.11
C THR A 28 -11.19 15.45 -16.66
N ILE A 29 -11.41 15.32 -17.95
CA ILE A 29 -11.51 14.04 -18.66
C ILE A 29 -10.21 13.79 -19.42
N GLY A 30 -9.65 12.58 -19.26
CA GLY A 30 -8.43 12.19 -19.94
C GLY A 30 -7.57 11.24 -19.12
N ALA A 31 -6.40 10.93 -19.62
CA ALA A 31 -5.39 10.16 -18.90
C ALA A 31 -4.72 11.03 -17.82
N VAL A 32 -4.56 10.50 -16.63
CA VAL A 32 -3.84 11.20 -15.56
C VAL A 32 -2.38 11.37 -15.96
N ALA A 33 -1.82 12.56 -15.75
CA ALA A 33 -0.41 12.82 -16.02
C ALA A 33 0.49 11.85 -15.26
N GLY A 34 1.46 11.26 -15.95
CA GLY A 34 2.33 10.22 -15.37
C GLY A 34 1.68 8.83 -15.25
N SER A 35 0.50 8.62 -15.86
CA SER A 35 -0.09 7.28 -15.98
C SER A 35 0.81 6.35 -16.79
N GLY A 36 0.66 5.03 -16.60
CA GLY A 36 1.50 4.02 -17.28
C GLY A 36 2.89 3.83 -16.67
N ARG A 37 3.26 4.60 -15.64
CA ARG A 37 4.56 4.46 -14.97
C ARG A 37 4.78 3.06 -14.39
N GLY A 38 3.73 2.40 -13.90
CA GLY A 38 3.80 1.04 -13.36
C GLY A 38 4.02 -0.03 -14.42
N GLU A 39 3.66 0.25 -15.66
CA GLU A 39 3.78 -0.66 -16.81
C GLU A 39 5.19 -0.65 -17.41
N LYS A 40 5.95 0.42 -17.16
CA LYS A 40 7.31 0.55 -17.69
C LYS A 40 8.28 -0.35 -16.91
N PRO A 41 8.98 -1.30 -17.58
CA PRO A 41 9.94 -2.18 -16.91
C PRO A 41 11.14 -1.39 -16.41
N ILE A 42 11.58 -1.68 -15.20
CA ILE A 42 12.77 -1.06 -14.61
C ILE A 42 14.05 -1.68 -15.16
N GLY A 43 14.01 -2.96 -15.48
CA GLY A 43 15.07 -3.71 -16.14
C GLY A 43 16.18 -4.21 -15.20
N LYS A 44 16.63 -3.42 -14.24
CA LYS A 44 17.70 -3.82 -13.30
C LYS A 44 17.54 -3.20 -11.91
N ALA A 45 18.11 -3.88 -10.91
CA ALA A 45 18.06 -3.47 -9.51
C ALA A 45 18.69 -2.08 -9.28
N GLY A 46 19.77 -1.76 -9.97
CA GLY A 46 20.43 -0.45 -9.86
C GLY A 46 19.54 0.72 -10.23
N LYS A 47 18.72 0.61 -11.27
CA LYS A 47 17.73 1.63 -11.64
C LYS A 47 16.68 1.82 -10.55
N ASN A 48 16.23 0.73 -9.95
CA ASN A 48 15.26 0.80 -8.85
C ASN A 48 15.88 1.40 -7.58
N PHE A 49 17.14 1.06 -7.28
CA PHE A 49 17.89 1.64 -6.18
C PHE A 49 17.97 3.17 -6.30
N HIS A 50 18.47 3.69 -7.40
CA HIS A 50 18.60 5.13 -7.63
C HIS A 50 17.24 5.85 -7.64
N ARG A 51 16.23 5.24 -8.24
CA ARG A 51 14.87 5.77 -8.23
C ARG A 51 14.28 5.92 -6.82
N ASN A 52 14.55 4.95 -5.93
CA ASN A 52 14.05 5.00 -4.56
C ASN A 52 14.86 5.97 -3.70
N ARG A 53 16.19 6.01 -3.89
CA ARG A 53 17.08 6.94 -3.20
C ARG A 53 16.71 8.41 -3.45
N SER A 54 16.43 8.78 -4.70
CA SER A 54 15.99 10.15 -5.05
C SER A 54 14.64 10.56 -4.44
N ARG A 55 13.85 9.57 -3.94
CA ARG A 55 12.54 9.78 -3.32
C ARG A 55 12.56 9.54 -1.81
N ALA A 56 13.73 9.45 -1.19
CA ALA A 56 13.92 9.13 0.22
C ALA A 56 13.16 7.85 0.67
N ARG A 57 13.05 6.87 -0.22
CA ARG A 57 12.42 5.58 0.07
C ARG A 57 13.49 4.53 0.35
N ILE A 58 13.32 3.81 1.45
CA ILE A 58 14.21 2.70 1.81
C ILE A 58 14.00 1.54 0.81
N TRP A 59 15.05 1.19 0.10
CA TRP A 59 15.09 0.03 -0.77
C TRP A 59 16.56 -0.44 -0.93
N PRO A 60 16.88 -1.74 -0.90
CA PRO A 60 16.00 -2.92 -0.76
C PRO A 60 15.30 -3.00 0.59
N LYS A 61 14.11 -3.62 0.61
CA LYS A 61 13.39 -3.89 1.86
C LYS A 61 13.86 -5.20 2.46
N VAL A 62 14.40 -5.14 3.67
CA VAL A 62 14.79 -6.30 4.45
C VAL A 62 13.60 -6.77 5.27
N ARG A 63 13.38 -8.10 5.32
CA ARG A 63 12.33 -8.68 6.18
C ARG A 63 12.72 -8.54 7.63
N GLY A 64 11.76 -8.19 8.51
CA GLY A 64 12.00 -8.07 9.94
C GLY A 64 12.54 -9.33 10.60
N VAL A 65 12.12 -10.52 10.12
CA VAL A 65 12.61 -11.83 10.60
C VAL A 65 14.10 -12.08 10.29
N ALA A 66 14.68 -11.36 9.33
CA ALA A 66 16.11 -11.44 9.00
C ALA A 66 16.96 -10.43 9.79
N MET A 67 16.35 -9.61 10.62
CA MET A 67 17.00 -8.61 11.47
C MET A 67 17.25 -9.17 12.87
N ASN A 68 18.05 -8.43 13.66
CA ASN A 68 18.21 -8.71 15.07
C ASN A 68 17.03 -8.17 15.90
N ALA A 69 16.88 -8.66 17.12
CA ALA A 69 15.79 -8.25 18.01
C ALA A 69 15.80 -6.74 18.32
N VAL A 70 16.96 -6.11 18.33
CA VAL A 70 17.11 -4.67 18.52
C VAL A 70 16.53 -3.84 17.37
N ASP A 71 16.54 -4.39 16.17
CA ASP A 71 16.14 -3.68 14.94
C ASP A 71 14.66 -3.87 14.60
N HIS A 72 14.08 -5.00 15.01
CA HIS A 72 12.69 -5.32 14.63
C HIS A 72 12.04 -6.28 15.63
N PRO A 73 10.73 -6.11 15.97
CA PRO A 73 10.00 -7.01 16.87
C PRO A 73 9.95 -8.48 16.40
N HIS A 74 10.07 -8.73 15.12
CA HIS A 74 10.16 -10.08 14.52
C HIS A 74 11.58 -10.61 14.41
N GLY A 75 12.56 -9.82 14.81
CA GLY A 75 13.97 -10.18 14.74
C GLY A 75 14.37 -11.16 15.81
N SER A 76 15.61 -11.67 15.68
CA SER A 76 16.18 -12.65 16.59
C SER A 76 15.75 -14.10 16.32
N GLY A 77 16.56 -15.03 16.81
CA GLY A 77 16.34 -16.46 16.76
C GLY A 77 17.13 -17.18 15.67
N ARG A 78 17.30 -18.47 15.88
CA ARG A 78 18.02 -19.37 14.96
C ARG A 78 17.25 -19.60 13.65
N LYS A 79 15.91 -19.56 13.73
CA LYS A 79 15.00 -19.72 12.60
C LYS A 79 14.33 -18.42 12.26
N GLN A 80 14.11 -18.16 10.98
CA GLN A 80 13.38 -16.99 10.52
C GLN A 80 11.87 -17.16 10.67
N THR A 81 11.39 -17.12 11.91
CA THR A 81 9.98 -17.19 12.27
C THR A 81 9.59 -15.96 13.08
N ILE A 82 8.33 -15.54 12.96
CA ILE A 82 7.85 -14.38 13.71
C ILE A 82 7.82 -14.65 15.20
N GLY A 83 7.45 -15.87 15.63
CA GLY A 83 7.42 -16.32 17.04
C GLY A 83 6.35 -15.67 17.90
N ILE A 84 5.68 -14.62 17.42
CA ILE A 84 4.60 -13.90 18.09
C ILE A 84 3.43 -13.73 17.11
N PRO A 85 2.21 -13.41 17.59
CA PRO A 85 1.09 -13.12 16.70
C PRO A 85 1.44 -11.99 15.72
N SER A 86 1.19 -12.20 14.44
CA SER A 86 1.50 -11.22 13.38
C SER A 86 0.50 -10.06 13.31
N SER A 87 -0.66 -10.20 13.93
CA SER A 87 -1.70 -9.17 13.98
C SER A 87 -1.50 -8.27 15.18
N VAL A 88 -1.57 -6.97 14.97
CA VAL A 88 -1.42 -5.96 16.02
C VAL A 88 -2.59 -4.98 16.00
N SER A 89 -2.88 -4.38 17.15
CA SER A 89 -3.91 -3.36 17.29
C SER A 89 -3.54 -2.09 16.50
N ARG A 90 -4.55 -1.33 16.09
CA ARG A 90 -4.38 0.00 15.50
C ARG A 90 -3.69 0.98 16.45
N HIS A 91 -3.91 0.82 17.75
CA HIS A 91 -3.36 1.67 18.81
C HIS A 91 -1.99 1.23 19.33
N THR A 92 -1.39 0.21 18.70
CA THR A 92 -0.03 -0.23 19.06
C THR A 92 0.96 0.92 18.89
N PRO A 93 1.90 1.12 19.83
CA PRO A 93 2.89 2.19 19.75
C PRO A 93 3.76 2.11 18.49
N PRO A 94 4.31 3.25 18.01
CA PRO A 94 5.30 3.26 16.94
C PRO A 94 6.49 2.35 17.29
N GLY A 95 7.04 1.67 16.28
CA GLY A 95 8.11 0.69 16.43
C GLY A 95 7.60 -0.72 16.72
N ARG A 96 6.60 -0.91 17.57
CA ARG A 96 5.94 -2.19 17.78
C ARG A 96 4.81 -2.46 16.76
N LYS A 97 4.33 -1.43 16.07
CA LYS A 97 3.28 -1.54 15.04
C LYS A 97 3.82 -2.11 13.74
N VAL A 98 3.99 -3.41 13.69
CA VAL A 98 4.52 -4.17 12.55
C VAL A 98 3.62 -5.35 12.23
N GLY A 99 3.73 -5.90 11.02
CA GLY A 99 2.91 -7.02 10.57
C GLY A 99 1.52 -6.58 10.08
N HIS A 100 0.49 -7.36 10.38
CA HIS A 100 -0.89 -7.08 10.00
C HIS A 100 -1.52 -6.09 10.99
N ILE A 101 -1.64 -4.85 10.58
CA ILE A 101 -2.19 -3.78 11.43
C ILE A 101 -3.71 -3.77 11.32
N ALA A 102 -4.39 -4.02 12.45
CA ALA A 102 -5.85 -4.08 12.58
C ALA A 102 -6.54 -4.80 11.40
N PRO A 103 -6.13 -6.02 11.04
CA PRO A 103 -6.71 -6.73 9.91
C PRO A 103 -8.16 -7.11 10.21
N LYS A 104 -9.04 -6.97 9.23
CA LYS A 104 -10.43 -7.47 9.32
C LYS A 104 -10.46 -9.00 9.32
N ARG A 105 -9.51 -9.64 8.66
CA ARG A 105 -9.29 -11.08 8.64
C ARG A 105 -7.86 -11.39 8.17
N THR A 106 -7.40 -12.59 8.45
CA THR A 106 -6.13 -13.14 7.97
C THR A 106 -6.37 -14.47 7.24
N GLY A 107 -5.37 -14.91 6.49
CA GLY A 107 -5.43 -16.16 5.72
C GLY A 107 -6.12 -16.03 4.36
N ALA A 108 -6.25 -17.16 3.65
CA ALA A 108 -6.86 -17.21 2.33
C ALA A 108 -8.35 -16.82 2.37
N LYS A 109 -8.81 -16.12 1.36
CA LYS A 109 -10.23 -15.85 1.16
C LYS A 109 -10.88 -17.14 0.62
N ARG A 110 -11.83 -17.68 1.37
CA ARG A 110 -12.75 -18.71 0.87
C ARG A 110 -13.89 -18.08 0.12
#